data_6e575b122fc46d24b69f1e0a2bd26998
#
_entry.id   6e575b122fc46d24b69f1e0a2bd26998
#
_cell.length_a   1.000
_cell.length_b   1.000
_cell.length_c   1.000
_cell.angle_alpha   90.00
_cell.angle_beta   90.00
_cell.angle_gamma   90.00
#
_symmetry.space_group_name_H-M   'P 1'
#
loop_
_entity.id
_entity.type
_entity.pdbx_description
1 polymer ?
#
loop_
_entity_poly.entity_id
_entity_poly.type
_entity_poly.pdbx_seq_one_letter_code
_entity_poly.pdbx_strand_id
1 'polypeptide(L)'
;MVFLVGAFLVAIGLFIFWLGWTPAGFWGKLDSIAFAVCHRIAERSFFFNGEQMPLCSRCTGMYLGALTGLIYLFFQPRRAGYPSKKILFVLLGLFLLFLIDGINSALYLIPGLQGLYTPKNWLRLLTGSGMGIVIAVMLVTVFNMVVWKDPISVRTLDKWRQFFSLAGCVAFLDLLMISQQPFLLFLFAILSTLTVIGILSLAYSVLIIMLWKQDNTFTSIQQYLPWLMGGLVCTFLQILLMDALRLALTGTWAGFTL
;
A
#
# COMPACT_ATOMS: atom_id res chain seq x y z
N MET A 1 -1.64 3.46 -29.40
CA MET A 1 -2.27 4.78 -29.19
C MET A 1 -3.73 4.65 -28.77
N VAL A 2 -4.59 3.93 -29.51
CA VAL A 2 -6.03 3.76 -29.18
C VAL A 2 -6.27 3.17 -27.79
N PHE A 3 -5.55 2.10 -27.41
CA PHE A 3 -5.67 1.48 -26.08
C PHE A 3 -5.33 2.45 -24.92
N LEU A 4 -4.27 3.26 -25.09
CA LEU A 4 -3.89 4.26 -24.07
C LEU A 4 -4.99 5.33 -23.91
N VAL A 5 -5.51 5.85 -25.01
CA VAL A 5 -6.57 6.87 -24.98
C VAL A 5 -7.85 6.28 -24.35
N GLY A 6 -8.22 5.05 -24.74
CA GLY A 6 -9.36 4.37 -24.17
C GLY A 6 -9.24 4.14 -22.66
N ALA A 7 -8.12 3.57 -22.20
CA ALA A 7 -7.86 3.36 -20.78
C ALA A 7 -7.83 4.68 -19.98
N PHE A 8 -7.26 5.73 -20.56
CA PHE A 8 -7.22 7.06 -19.94
C PHE A 8 -8.63 7.67 -19.79
N LEU A 9 -9.46 7.59 -20.81
CA LEU A 9 -10.84 8.09 -20.77
C LEU A 9 -11.68 7.31 -19.74
N VAL A 10 -11.54 6.00 -19.69
CA VAL A 10 -12.21 5.16 -18.68
C VAL A 10 -11.71 5.50 -17.27
N ALA A 11 -10.41 5.67 -17.07
CA ALA A 11 -9.86 6.06 -15.77
C ALA A 11 -10.40 7.41 -15.30
N ILE A 12 -10.47 8.41 -16.21
CA ILE A 12 -11.06 9.72 -15.91
C ILE A 12 -12.55 9.58 -15.57
N GLY A 13 -13.31 8.83 -16.35
CA GLY A 13 -14.74 8.61 -16.10
C GLY A 13 -14.99 7.99 -14.73
N LEU A 14 -14.25 6.95 -14.37
CA LEU A 14 -14.32 6.32 -13.06
C LEU A 14 -13.90 7.27 -11.93
N PHE A 15 -12.85 8.06 -12.14
CA PHE A 15 -12.41 9.04 -11.17
C PHE A 15 -13.46 10.15 -10.94
N ILE A 16 -14.06 10.69 -12.01
CA ILE A 16 -15.14 11.69 -11.91
C ILE A 16 -16.35 11.09 -11.20
N PHE A 17 -16.73 9.86 -11.55
CA PHE A 17 -17.83 9.16 -10.88
C PHE A 17 -17.54 8.97 -9.39
N TRP A 18 -16.33 8.50 -9.05
CA TRP A 18 -15.88 8.34 -7.66
C TRP A 18 -15.90 9.69 -6.91
N LEU A 19 -15.44 10.79 -7.53
CA LEU A 19 -15.51 12.12 -6.94
C LEU A 19 -16.93 12.57 -6.62
N GLY A 20 -17.90 12.27 -7.47
CA GLY A 20 -19.30 12.64 -7.27
C GLY A 20 -20.03 11.77 -6.25
N TRP A 21 -19.68 10.48 -6.18
CA TRP A 21 -20.37 9.49 -5.36
C TRP A 21 -19.87 9.41 -3.90
N THR A 22 -18.61 9.67 -3.67
CA THR A 22 -17.99 9.57 -2.33
C THR A 22 -18.18 10.85 -1.51
N PRO A 23 -18.02 10.80 -0.16
CA PRO A 23 -18.20 11.94 0.72
C PRO A 23 -17.46 13.19 0.25
N ALA A 24 -18.09 14.35 0.43
CA ALA A 24 -17.56 15.64 -0.02
C ALA A 24 -16.33 16.08 0.81
N GLY A 25 -15.55 16.97 0.21
CA GLY A 25 -14.35 17.55 0.83
C GLY A 25 -13.11 16.68 0.68
N PHE A 26 -11.96 17.31 0.85
CA PHE A 26 -10.66 16.64 0.66
C PHE A 26 -10.48 15.44 1.61
N TRP A 27 -10.82 15.62 2.88
CA TRP A 27 -10.71 14.55 3.90
C TRP A 27 -11.65 13.38 3.59
N GLY A 28 -12.91 13.68 3.20
CA GLY A 28 -13.86 12.65 2.79
C GLY A 28 -13.39 11.81 1.60
N LYS A 29 -12.60 12.38 0.68
CA LYS A 29 -11.98 11.64 -0.43
C LYS A 29 -10.85 10.72 0.04
N LEU A 30 -9.99 11.15 0.95
CA LEU A 30 -8.98 10.30 1.55
C LEU A 30 -9.63 9.15 2.33
N ASP A 31 -10.68 9.46 3.07
CA ASP A 31 -11.45 8.50 3.84
C ASP A 31 -12.08 7.43 2.98
N SER A 32 -12.63 7.77 1.82
CA SER A 32 -13.24 6.79 0.91
C SER A 32 -12.19 5.83 0.32
N ILE A 33 -11.00 6.30 -0.06
CA ILE A 33 -9.92 5.39 -0.49
C ILE A 33 -9.57 4.42 0.66
N ALA A 34 -9.45 4.96 1.88
CA ALA A 34 -9.15 4.14 3.05
C ALA A 34 -10.29 3.19 3.41
N PHE A 35 -11.53 3.59 3.20
CA PHE A 35 -12.71 2.78 3.43
C PHE A 35 -12.71 1.50 2.59
N ALA A 36 -12.21 1.54 1.36
CA ALA A 36 -12.10 0.38 0.49
C ALA A 36 -11.08 -0.69 0.99
N VAL A 37 -10.07 -0.30 1.78
CA VAL A 37 -8.94 -1.19 2.12
C VAL A 37 -8.68 -1.37 3.61
N CYS A 38 -9.34 -0.57 4.47
CA CYS A 38 -9.08 -0.54 5.89
C CYS A 38 -10.39 -0.58 6.70
N HIS A 39 -10.37 -1.26 7.85
CA HIS A 39 -11.52 -1.33 8.77
C HIS A 39 -11.82 0.00 9.49
N ARG A 40 -10.84 0.93 9.58
CA ARG A 40 -10.98 2.28 10.15
C ARG A 40 -11.55 2.32 11.58
N ILE A 41 -11.14 1.38 12.44
CA ILE A 41 -11.54 1.38 13.86
C ILE A 41 -10.80 2.52 14.57
N ALA A 42 -11.53 3.38 15.28
CA ALA A 42 -11.00 4.60 15.91
C ALA A 42 -9.87 4.31 16.91
N GLU A 43 -10.05 3.33 17.81
CA GLU A 43 -9.07 2.94 18.83
C GLU A 43 -7.77 2.38 18.22
N ARG A 44 -7.78 2.03 16.93
CA ARG A 44 -6.66 1.47 16.19
C ARG A 44 -6.03 2.46 15.22
N SER A 45 -6.37 3.73 15.35
CA SER A 45 -5.93 4.80 14.45
C SER A 45 -5.19 5.89 15.23
N PHE A 46 -4.38 6.67 14.54
CA PHE A 46 -3.88 7.94 15.03
C PHE A 46 -4.90 9.05 14.75
N PHE A 47 -4.82 10.12 15.53
CA PHE A 47 -5.70 11.27 15.39
C PHE A 47 -4.89 12.54 15.15
N PHE A 48 -5.42 13.40 14.32
CA PHE A 48 -4.86 14.68 13.93
C PHE A 48 -5.93 15.77 14.15
N ASN A 49 -5.69 16.72 15.04
CA ASN A 49 -6.64 17.79 15.40
C ASN A 49 -8.08 17.29 15.71
N GLY A 50 -8.21 16.14 16.35
CA GLY A 50 -9.50 15.54 16.65
C GLY A 50 -10.11 14.69 15.52
N GLU A 51 -9.55 14.74 14.33
CA GLU A 51 -9.96 13.91 13.19
C GLU A 51 -9.18 12.61 13.15
N GLN A 52 -9.87 11.50 12.92
CA GLN A 52 -9.24 10.20 12.73
C GLN A 52 -8.47 10.18 11.40
N MET A 53 -7.24 9.64 11.39
CA MET A 53 -6.53 9.39 10.15
C MET A 53 -7.31 8.43 9.24
N PRO A 54 -7.25 8.60 7.91
CA PRO A 54 -7.99 7.76 6.95
C PRO A 54 -7.71 6.28 7.14
N LEU A 55 -6.46 5.90 7.37
CA LEU A 55 -6.02 4.54 7.60
C LEU A 55 -5.74 4.27 9.09
N CYS A 56 -5.99 3.06 9.55
CA CYS A 56 -5.57 2.63 10.88
C CYS A 56 -4.04 2.56 11.00
N SER A 57 -3.50 2.58 12.20
CA SER A 57 -2.05 2.64 12.46
C SER A 57 -1.26 1.58 11.70
N ARG A 58 -1.77 0.34 11.58
CA ARG A 58 -1.13 -0.75 10.84
C ARG A 58 -1.11 -0.49 9.34
N CYS A 59 -2.24 -0.11 8.75
CA CYS A 59 -2.32 0.20 7.32
C CYS A 59 -1.49 1.43 6.99
N THR A 60 -1.49 2.48 7.83
CA THR A 60 -0.62 3.65 7.65
C THR A 60 0.85 3.23 7.58
N GLY A 61 1.33 2.43 8.54
CA GLY A 61 2.70 1.89 8.51
C GLY A 61 2.97 1.10 7.24
N MET A 62 2.07 0.18 6.87
CA MET A 62 2.22 -0.66 5.69
C MET A 62 2.37 0.16 4.40
N TYR A 63 1.53 1.16 4.20
CA TYR A 63 1.60 1.99 2.99
C TYR A 63 2.76 2.98 3.02
N LEU A 64 3.12 3.57 4.16
CA LEU A 64 4.31 4.43 4.28
C LEU A 64 5.61 3.64 4.12
N GLY A 65 5.70 2.46 4.74
CA GLY A 65 6.84 1.55 4.57
C GLY A 65 6.99 1.09 3.13
N ALA A 66 5.87 0.78 2.46
CA ALA A 66 5.87 0.41 1.05
C ALA A 66 6.26 1.59 0.13
N LEU A 67 5.75 2.80 0.38
CA LEU A 67 6.15 4.00 -0.36
C LEU A 67 7.66 4.23 -0.26
N THR A 68 8.19 4.19 0.96
CA THR A 68 9.63 4.35 1.21
C THR A 68 10.45 3.29 0.48
N GLY A 69 9.99 2.03 0.53
CA GLY A 69 10.62 0.93 -0.18
C GLY A 69 10.57 1.09 -1.70
N LEU A 70 9.44 1.50 -2.25
CA LEU A 70 9.29 1.78 -3.68
C LEU A 70 10.23 2.90 -4.13
N ILE A 71 10.25 4.03 -3.41
CA ILE A 71 11.15 5.14 -3.70
C ILE A 71 12.61 4.66 -3.65
N TYR A 72 13.01 3.99 -2.56
CA TYR A 72 14.37 3.49 -2.39
C TYR A 72 14.81 2.56 -3.52
N LEU A 73 13.93 1.64 -3.95
CA LEU A 73 14.26 0.63 -4.95
C LEU A 73 14.17 1.16 -6.39
N PHE A 74 13.24 2.06 -6.71
CA PHE A 74 13.16 2.66 -8.04
C PHE A 74 14.31 3.60 -8.37
N PHE A 75 14.99 4.16 -7.36
CA PHE A 75 16.24 4.89 -7.56
C PHE A 75 17.45 3.99 -7.80
N GLN A 76 17.29 2.66 -7.67
CA GLN A 76 18.35 1.69 -8.00
C GLN A 76 18.23 1.20 -9.45
N PRO A 77 19.31 0.60 -10.01
CA PRO A 77 19.21 -0.07 -11.30
C PRO A 77 18.09 -1.11 -11.33
N ARG A 78 17.54 -1.40 -12.51
CA ARG A 78 16.42 -2.33 -12.75
C ARG A 78 16.80 -3.79 -12.44
N ARG A 79 17.02 -4.11 -11.17
CA ARG A 79 17.42 -5.42 -10.69
C ARG A 79 16.20 -6.33 -10.60
N ALA A 80 16.27 -7.50 -11.26
CA ALA A 80 15.16 -8.46 -11.33
C ALA A 80 15.45 -9.78 -10.60
N GLY A 81 16.60 -9.94 -9.96
CA GLY A 81 16.88 -11.14 -9.17
C GLY A 81 16.21 -11.09 -7.80
N TYR A 82 15.71 -12.24 -7.32
CA TYR A 82 15.17 -12.34 -5.95
C TYR A 82 16.20 -11.89 -4.91
N PRO A 83 15.75 -11.31 -3.76
CA PRO A 83 16.64 -10.98 -2.66
C PRO A 83 17.50 -12.17 -2.21
N SER A 84 18.65 -11.92 -1.57
CA SER A 84 19.47 -12.98 -1.02
C SER A 84 18.67 -13.83 -0.02
N LYS A 85 18.96 -15.13 0.08
CA LYS A 85 18.25 -16.04 1.00
C LYS A 85 18.17 -15.50 2.42
N LYS A 86 19.25 -14.88 2.92
CA LYS A 86 19.31 -14.27 4.26
C LYS A 86 18.30 -13.13 4.41
N ILE A 87 18.23 -12.24 3.42
CA ILE A 87 17.26 -11.14 3.41
C ILE A 87 15.84 -11.68 3.25
N LEU A 88 15.63 -12.70 2.41
CA LEU A 88 14.33 -13.32 2.24
C LEU A 88 13.79 -13.92 3.56
N PHE A 89 14.66 -14.54 4.38
CA PHE A 89 14.27 -15.00 5.72
C PHE A 89 13.85 -13.84 6.65
N VAL A 90 14.53 -12.70 6.57
CA VAL A 90 14.13 -11.51 7.35
C VAL A 90 12.80 -10.97 6.85
N LEU A 91 12.58 -10.88 5.54
CA LEU A 91 11.30 -10.47 4.97
C LEU A 91 10.16 -11.41 5.39
N LEU A 92 10.41 -12.73 5.41
CA LEU A 92 9.48 -13.71 5.96
C LEU A 92 9.20 -13.44 7.45
N GLY A 93 10.23 -13.15 8.24
CA GLY A 93 10.07 -12.76 9.65
C GLY A 93 9.18 -11.53 9.84
N LEU A 94 9.40 -10.47 9.04
CA LEU A 94 8.57 -9.26 9.06
C LEU A 94 7.10 -9.57 8.69
N PHE A 95 6.88 -10.40 7.69
CA PHE A 95 5.55 -10.88 7.30
C PHE A 95 4.87 -11.65 8.44
N LEU A 96 5.59 -12.57 9.10
CA LEU A 96 5.05 -13.32 10.24
C LEU A 96 4.72 -12.43 11.43
N LEU A 97 5.55 -11.44 11.74
CA LEU A 97 5.27 -10.45 12.79
C LEU A 97 3.98 -9.66 12.49
N PHE A 98 3.80 -9.26 11.22
CA PHE A 98 2.56 -8.61 10.78
C PHE A 98 1.34 -9.52 10.96
N LEU A 99 1.45 -10.80 10.60
CA LEU A 99 0.36 -11.78 10.79
C LEU A 99 0.04 -11.99 12.27
N ILE A 100 1.05 -12.18 13.11
CA ILE A 100 0.88 -12.38 14.57
C ILE A 100 0.17 -11.18 15.18
N ASP A 101 0.62 -9.94 14.88
CA ASP A 101 -0.04 -8.74 15.37
C ASP A 101 -1.46 -8.61 14.80
N GLY A 102 -1.68 -9.03 13.54
CA GLY A 102 -3.00 -9.07 12.91
C GLY A 102 -3.97 -9.98 13.65
N ILE A 103 -3.58 -11.22 13.86
CA ILE A 103 -4.37 -12.23 14.57
C ILE A 103 -4.59 -11.79 16.00
N ASN A 104 -3.53 -11.37 16.71
CA ASN A 104 -3.65 -10.87 18.08
C ASN A 104 -4.68 -9.75 18.19
N SER A 105 -4.63 -8.78 17.26
CA SER A 105 -5.60 -7.68 17.24
C SER A 105 -7.02 -8.13 16.90
N ALA A 106 -7.18 -9.17 16.08
CA ALA A 106 -8.49 -9.72 15.72
C ALA A 106 -9.13 -10.45 16.92
N LEU A 107 -8.34 -11.17 17.71
CA LEU A 107 -8.84 -11.87 18.92
C LEU A 107 -9.49 -10.89 19.90
N TYR A 108 -8.95 -9.67 20.05
CA TYR A 108 -9.56 -8.62 20.89
C TYR A 108 -10.89 -8.05 20.35
N LEU A 109 -11.34 -8.44 19.14
CA LEU A 109 -12.68 -8.08 18.63
C LEU A 109 -13.76 -9.08 19.07
N ILE A 110 -13.35 -10.26 19.54
CA ILE A 110 -14.28 -11.32 19.92
C ILE A 110 -14.49 -11.25 21.44
N PRO A 111 -15.73 -11.01 21.92
CA PRO A 111 -16.01 -10.97 23.34
C PRO A 111 -15.55 -12.24 24.07
N GLY A 112 -14.83 -12.08 25.17
CA GLY A 112 -14.32 -13.20 25.98
C GLY A 112 -13.00 -13.82 25.51
N LEU A 113 -12.45 -13.41 24.35
CA LEU A 113 -11.12 -13.82 23.91
C LEU A 113 -10.07 -12.78 24.31
N GLN A 114 -8.93 -13.28 24.77
CA GLN A 114 -7.74 -12.47 25.04
C GLN A 114 -6.65 -12.85 24.04
N GLY A 115 -5.95 -11.84 23.53
CA GLY A 115 -4.78 -12.07 22.68
C GLY A 115 -3.51 -12.30 23.52
N LEU A 116 -2.39 -12.47 22.84
CA LEU A 116 -1.07 -12.68 23.45
C LEU A 116 -0.57 -11.44 24.23
N TYR A 117 -0.95 -10.25 23.80
CA TYR A 117 -0.57 -8.95 24.38
C TYR A 117 -1.59 -7.87 24.06
N THR A 118 -1.67 -6.84 24.90
CA THR A 118 -2.55 -5.68 24.65
C THR A 118 -2.08 -4.93 23.41
N PRO A 119 -2.90 -4.84 22.34
CA PRO A 119 -2.50 -4.19 21.10
C PRO A 119 -2.27 -2.68 21.31
N LYS A 120 -1.14 -2.17 20.81
CA LYS A 120 -0.76 -0.75 20.86
C LYS A 120 -0.57 -0.17 19.46
N ASN A 121 -0.96 1.09 19.23
CA ASN A 121 -0.91 1.70 17.91
C ASN A 121 0.52 1.84 17.36
N TRP A 122 1.52 2.12 18.20
CA TRP A 122 2.90 2.15 17.77
C TRP A 122 3.42 0.77 17.31
N LEU A 123 2.99 -0.32 17.97
CA LEU A 123 3.38 -1.68 17.58
C LEU A 123 2.73 -2.08 16.26
N ARG A 124 1.45 -1.75 16.08
CA ARG A 124 0.74 -1.91 14.79
C ARG A 124 1.42 -1.15 13.67
N LEU A 125 1.89 0.08 13.95
CA LEU A 125 2.65 0.88 12.97
C LEU A 125 3.91 0.14 12.55
N LEU A 126 4.76 -0.30 13.48
CA LEU A 126 6.01 -1.00 13.20
C LEU A 126 5.80 -2.31 12.43
N THR A 127 4.84 -3.14 12.83
CA THR A 127 4.53 -4.39 12.12
C THR A 127 3.97 -4.11 10.73
N GLY A 128 3.16 -3.06 10.58
CA GLY A 128 2.69 -2.56 9.31
C GLY A 128 3.84 -2.11 8.40
N SER A 129 4.74 -1.28 8.90
CA SER A 129 5.91 -0.77 8.16
C SER A 129 6.84 -1.89 7.72
N GLY A 130 7.04 -2.91 8.57
CA GLY A 130 7.75 -4.13 8.19
C GLY A 130 7.09 -4.83 7.01
N MET A 131 5.77 -5.00 7.03
CA MET A 131 5.02 -5.55 5.89
C MET A 131 5.13 -4.66 4.65
N GLY A 132 5.17 -3.33 4.82
CA GLY A 132 5.41 -2.38 3.74
C GLY A 132 6.75 -2.62 3.03
N ILE A 133 7.83 -2.89 3.77
CA ILE A 133 9.12 -3.28 3.20
C ILE A 133 8.97 -4.56 2.36
N VAL A 134 8.27 -5.57 2.89
CA VAL A 134 8.03 -6.84 2.16
C VAL A 134 7.32 -6.56 0.84
N ILE A 135 6.22 -5.81 0.87
CA ILE A 135 5.43 -5.45 -0.33
C ILE A 135 6.32 -4.74 -1.35
N ALA A 136 7.06 -3.71 -0.95
CA ALA A 136 7.90 -2.95 -1.87
C ALA A 136 8.97 -3.80 -2.53
N VAL A 137 9.70 -4.61 -1.73
CA VAL A 137 10.78 -5.46 -2.24
C VAL A 137 10.24 -6.50 -3.21
N MET A 138 9.15 -7.18 -2.87
CA MET A 138 8.56 -8.20 -3.73
C MET A 138 7.93 -7.60 -4.97
N LEU A 139 7.18 -6.50 -4.83
CA LEU A 139 6.52 -5.83 -5.95
C LEU A 139 7.53 -5.29 -6.96
N VAL A 140 8.60 -4.61 -6.51
CA VAL A 140 9.63 -4.08 -7.42
C VAL A 140 10.42 -5.22 -8.09
N THR A 141 10.70 -6.30 -7.35
CA THR A 141 11.37 -7.47 -7.94
C THR A 141 10.53 -8.06 -9.06
N VAL A 142 9.25 -8.35 -8.80
CA VAL A 142 8.32 -8.90 -9.80
C VAL A 142 8.09 -7.90 -10.95
N PHE A 143 7.91 -6.63 -10.63
CA PHE A 143 7.78 -5.56 -11.63
C PHE A 143 8.96 -5.54 -12.60
N ASN A 144 10.19 -5.55 -12.08
CA ASN A 144 11.39 -5.54 -12.94
C ASN A 144 11.52 -6.82 -13.76
N MET A 145 11.13 -7.99 -13.20
CA MET A 145 11.15 -9.27 -13.91
C MET A 145 10.12 -9.33 -15.05
N VAL A 146 8.95 -8.74 -14.85
CA VAL A 146 7.84 -8.85 -15.80
C VAL A 146 7.89 -7.73 -16.84
N VAL A 147 8.21 -6.51 -16.44
CA VAL A 147 8.05 -5.34 -17.33
C VAL A 147 9.23 -5.19 -18.29
N TRP A 148 10.47 -5.21 -17.77
CA TRP A 148 11.61 -4.82 -18.57
C TRP A 148 12.13 -5.92 -19.51
N LYS A 149 12.46 -5.57 -20.77
CA LYS A 149 13.01 -6.49 -21.77
C LYS A 149 14.38 -7.05 -21.36
N ASP A 150 15.25 -6.18 -20.84
CA ASP A 150 16.61 -6.53 -20.44
C ASP A 150 16.87 -6.11 -18.98
N PRO A 151 16.23 -6.78 -18.00
CA PRO A 151 16.47 -6.47 -16.62
C PRO A 151 17.84 -6.98 -16.19
N ILE A 152 18.46 -6.29 -15.23
CA ILE A 152 19.74 -6.72 -14.69
C ILE A 152 19.51 -7.96 -13.81
N SER A 153 20.12 -9.11 -14.18
CA SER A 153 20.00 -10.38 -13.46
C SER A 153 20.71 -10.39 -12.09
N VAL A 154 20.76 -9.25 -11.41
CA VAL A 154 21.34 -9.06 -10.07
C VAL A 154 20.20 -8.99 -9.06
N ARG A 155 20.45 -9.49 -7.85
CA ARG A 155 19.48 -9.50 -6.75
C ARG A 155 19.02 -8.09 -6.39
N THR A 156 17.73 -7.91 -6.20
CA THR A 156 17.11 -6.63 -5.84
C THR A 156 17.68 -6.10 -4.52
N LEU A 157 17.81 -6.97 -3.51
CA LEU A 157 18.55 -6.72 -2.28
C LEU A 157 19.52 -7.88 -2.03
N ASP A 158 20.81 -7.61 -2.09
CA ASP A 158 21.85 -8.63 -1.89
C ASP A 158 22.62 -8.42 -0.58
N LYS A 159 22.91 -7.17 -0.25
CA LYS A 159 23.79 -6.79 0.88
C LYS A 159 22.99 -6.30 2.08
N TRP A 160 23.42 -6.68 3.28
CA TRP A 160 22.86 -6.18 4.54
C TRP A 160 22.83 -4.64 4.64
N ARG A 161 23.82 -3.97 4.08
CA ARG A 161 23.86 -2.50 4.04
C ARG A 161 22.64 -1.91 3.34
N GLN A 162 22.20 -2.53 2.23
CA GLN A 162 21.00 -2.08 1.49
C GLN A 162 19.73 -2.28 2.31
N PHE A 163 19.63 -3.45 2.96
CA PHE A 163 18.47 -3.74 3.82
C PHE A 163 18.43 -2.80 5.03
N PHE A 164 19.53 -2.61 5.76
CA PHE A 164 19.56 -1.72 6.91
C PHE A 164 19.38 -0.24 6.54
N SER A 165 19.86 0.19 5.38
CA SER A 165 19.59 1.54 4.87
C SER A 165 18.11 1.75 4.64
N LEU A 166 17.42 0.79 3.96
CA LEU A 166 15.98 0.85 3.75
C LEU A 166 15.22 0.79 5.08
N ALA A 167 15.54 -0.17 5.94
CA ALA A 167 14.90 -0.33 7.25
C ALA A 167 15.12 0.93 8.13
N GLY A 168 16.29 1.55 8.08
CA GLY A 168 16.58 2.80 8.77
C GLY A 168 15.73 3.98 8.28
N CYS A 169 15.53 4.11 6.96
CA CYS A 169 14.62 5.12 6.41
C CYS A 169 13.18 4.90 6.89
N VAL A 170 12.70 3.65 6.89
CA VAL A 170 11.35 3.31 7.36
C VAL A 170 11.22 3.57 8.86
N ALA A 171 12.19 3.12 9.67
CA ALA A 171 12.19 3.36 11.11
C ALA A 171 12.22 4.86 11.45
N PHE A 172 12.92 5.68 10.68
CA PHE A 172 12.91 7.13 10.85
C PHE A 172 11.52 7.73 10.61
N LEU A 173 10.80 7.28 9.57
CA LEU A 173 9.41 7.70 9.35
C LEU A 173 8.47 7.22 10.46
N ASP A 174 8.67 6.01 10.97
CA ASP A 174 7.88 5.50 12.11
C ASP A 174 8.11 6.36 13.36
N LEU A 175 9.33 6.79 13.64
CA LEU A 175 9.63 7.72 14.74
C LEU A 175 8.93 9.07 14.56
N LEU A 176 8.96 9.62 13.34
CA LEU A 176 8.24 10.86 13.03
C LEU A 176 6.72 10.67 13.22
N MET A 177 6.17 9.53 12.84
CA MET A 177 4.75 9.20 13.03
C MET A 177 4.38 9.07 14.52
N ILE A 178 5.23 8.41 15.32
CA ILE A 178 5.04 8.24 16.76
C ILE A 178 5.17 9.58 17.50
N SER A 179 5.88 10.56 16.97
CA SER A 179 5.96 11.90 17.55
C SER A 179 4.62 12.65 17.58
N GLN A 180 3.64 12.17 16.82
CA GLN A 180 2.27 12.70 16.72
C GLN A 180 2.19 14.21 16.41
N GLN A 181 3.20 14.76 15.73
CA GLN A 181 3.18 16.16 15.31
C GLN A 181 2.05 16.38 14.26
N PRO A 182 1.12 17.32 14.46
CA PRO A 182 -0.06 17.43 13.60
C PRO A 182 0.27 17.59 12.11
N PHE A 183 1.28 18.40 11.78
CA PHE A 183 1.71 18.59 10.40
C PHE A 183 2.20 17.30 9.74
N LEU A 184 2.98 16.49 10.49
CA LEU A 184 3.48 15.21 9.99
C LEU A 184 2.35 14.18 9.82
N LEU A 185 1.43 14.11 10.77
CA LEU A 185 0.26 13.24 10.66
C LEU A 185 -0.59 13.57 9.44
N PHE A 186 -0.82 14.87 9.19
CA PHE A 186 -1.53 15.34 7.99
C PHE A 186 -0.83 14.88 6.70
N LEU A 187 0.49 15.12 6.61
CA LEU A 187 1.28 14.71 5.46
C LEU A 187 1.26 13.19 5.26
N PHE A 188 1.44 12.42 6.34
CA PHE A 188 1.44 10.97 6.29
C PHE A 188 0.06 10.38 5.98
N ALA A 189 -1.03 11.03 6.39
CA ALA A 189 -2.38 10.65 5.99
C ALA A 189 -2.54 10.72 4.47
N ILE A 190 -2.09 11.81 3.85
CA ILE A 190 -2.12 11.97 2.39
C ILE A 190 -1.24 10.94 1.71
N LEU A 191 0.04 10.86 2.12
CA LEU A 191 1.01 9.96 1.48
C LEU A 191 0.60 8.50 1.58
N SER A 192 0.18 8.02 2.76
CA SER A 192 -0.24 6.63 2.94
C SER A 192 -1.48 6.30 2.10
N THR A 193 -2.46 7.21 2.05
CA THR A 193 -3.69 7.00 1.28
C THR A 193 -3.44 7.02 -0.23
N LEU A 194 -2.62 7.95 -0.74
CA LEU A 194 -2.24 7.95 -2.16
C LEU A 194 -1.41 6.73 -2.54
N THR A 195 -0.61 6.21 -1.61
CA THR A 195 0.17 4.98 -1.83
C THR A 195 -0.70 3.76 -2.04
N VAL A 196 -1.92 3.72 -1.47
CA VAL A 196 -2.91 2.66 -1.77
C VAL A 196 -3.13 2.58 -3.27
N ILE A 197 -3.48 3.71 -3.89
CA ILE A 197 -3.72 3.78 -5.35
C ILE A 197 -2.46 3.37 -6.11
N GLY A 198 -1.28 3.88 -5.73
CA GLY A 198 -0.02 3.58 -6.40
C GLY A 198 0.32 2.09 -6.39
N ILE A 199 0.26 1.43 -5.23
CA ILE A 199 0.58 0.00 -5.09
C ILE A 199 -0.41 -0.86 -5.85
N LEU A 200 -1.70 -0.61 -5.73
CA LEU A 200 -2.72 -1.37 -6.44
C LEU A 200 -2.57 -1.20 -7.97
N SER A 201 -2.33 0.03 -8.43
CA SER A 201 -2.13 0.28 -9.86
C SER A 201 -0.88 -0.41 -10.42
N LEU A 202 0.23 -0.41 -9.68
CA LEU A 202 1.43 -1.17 -10.05
C LEU A 202 1.16 -2.68 -10.07
N ALA A 203 0.50 -3.21 -9.05
CA ALA A 203 0.19 -4.64 -8.98
C ALA A 203 -0.73 -5.07 -10.12
N TYR A 204 -1.82 -4.33 -10.36
CA TYR A 204 -2.74 -4.63 -11.47
C TYR A 204 -2.09 -4.48 -12.83
N SER A 205 -1.23 -3.48 -13.03
CA SER A 205 -0.51 -3.35 -14.31
C SER A 205 0.37 -4.55 -14.62
N VAL A 206 1.08 -5.07 -13.60
CA VAL A 206 1.89 -6.29 -13.73
C VAL A 206 1.00 -7.48 -14.06
N LEU A 207 -0.12 -7.67 -13.36
CA LEU A 207 -1.07 -8.74 -13.64
C LEU A 207 -1.64 -8.67 -15.06
N ILE A 208 -2.02 -7.47 -15.53
CA ILE A 208 -2.52 -7.27 -16.89
C ILE A 208 -1.45 -7.66 -17.91
N ILE A 209 -0.19 -7.22 -17.73
CA ILE A 209 0.93 -7.55 -18.62
C ILE A 209 1.11 -9.07 -18.72
N MET A 210 1.10 -9.78 -17.56
CA MET A 210 1.21 -11.24 -17.53
C MET A 210 0.03 -11.93 -18.22
N LEU A 211 -1.21 -11.47 -17.98
CA LEU A 211 -2.41 -12.03 -18.62
C LEU A 211 -2.39 -11.87 -20.15
N TRP A 212 -1.88 -10.75 -20.64
CA TRP A 212 -1.74 -10.48 -22.09
C TRP A 212 -0.45 -11.05 -22.69
N LYS A 213 0.39 -11.78 -21.90
CA LYS A 213 1.66 -12.37 -22.34
C LYS A 213 2.59 -11.32 -22.98
N GLN A 214 2.65 -10.14 -22.39
CA GLN A 214 3.53 -9.05 -22.81
C GLN A 214 4.75 -8.90 -21.90
N ASP A 215 5.11 -10.00 -21.23
CA ASP A 215 6.25 -10.04 -20.31
C ASP A 215 7.55 -9.71 -21.06
N ASN A 216 8.45 -8.99 -20.39
CA ASN A 216 9.79 -8.68 -20.90
C ASN A 216 9.81 -7.97 -22.27
N THR A 217 8.83 -7.11 -22.54
CA THR A 217 8.73 -6.44 -23.84
C THR A 217 9.11 -4.96 -23.80
N PHE A 218 9.08 -4.34 -22.61
CA PHE A 218 9.21 -2.88 -22.49
C PHE A 218 10.66 -2.43 -22.32
N THR A 219 11.07 -1.46 -23.13
CA THR A 219 12.42 -0.84 -23.05
C THR A 219 12.37 0.53 -22.36
N SER A 220 11.22 1.19 -22.37
CA SER A 220 11.03 2.54 -21.82
C SER A 220 9.75 2.64 -20.98
N ILE A 221 9.73 3.62 -20.08
CA ILE A 221 8.56 3.94 -19.25
C ILE A 221 7.36 4.36 -20.09
N GLN A 222 7.59 5.01 -21.23
CA GLN A 222 6.52 5.45 -22.14
C GLN A 222 5.73 4.27 -22.72
N GLN A 223 6.39 3.16 -23.00
CA GLN A 223 5.75 1.93 -23.49
C GLN A 223 4.95 1.25 -22.37
N TYR A 224 5.38 1.36 -21.10
CA TYR A 224 4.71 0.80 -19.94
C TYR A 224 3.49 1.65 -19.51
N LEU A 225 3.48 2.97 -19.76
CA LEU A 225 2.44 3.88 -19.28
C LEU A 225 1.00 3.45 -19.61
N PRO A 226 0.66 2.92 -20.81
CA PRO A 226 -0.67 2.40 -21.10
C PRO A 226 -1.13 1.29 -20.15
N TRP A 227 -0.22 0.43 -19.75
CA TRP A 227 -0.49 -0.68 -18.84
C TRP A 227 -0.69 -0.20 -17.41
N LEU A 228 0.06 0.82 -16.99
CA LEU A 228 -0.18 1.50 -15.72
C LEU A 228 -1.56 2.16 -15.69
N MET A 229 -2.01 2.78 -16.80
CA MET A 229 -3.38 3.32 -16.89
C MET A 229 -4.43 2.21 -16.79
N GLY A 230 -4.20 1.05 -17.40
CA GLY A 230 -5.03 -0.15 -17.21
C GLY A 230 -5.08 -0.58 -15.74
N GLY A 231 -3.93 -0.61 -15.07
CA GLY A 231 -3.83 -0.88 -13.64
C GLY A 231 -4.61 0.13 -12.78
N LEU A 232 -4.57 1.41 -13.14
CA LEU A 232 -5.32 2.48 -12.47
C LEU A 232 -6.84 2.29 -12.64
N VAL A 233 -7.30 1.89 -13.83
CA VAL A 233 -8.71 1.53 -14.07
C VAL A 233 -9.14 0.40 -13.14
N CYS A 234 -8.37 -0.69 -13.05
CA CYS A 234 -8.68 -1.80 -12.15
C CYS A 234 -8.70 -1.36 -10.68
N THR A 235 -7.77 -0.48 -10.29
CA THR A 235 -7.71 0.07 -8.93
C THR A 235 -8.98 0.85 -8.59
N PHE A 236 -9.43 1.76 -9.44
CA PHE A 236 -10.67 2.51 -9.20
C PHE A 236 -11.91 1.61 -9.23
N LEU A 237 -11.96 0.62 -10.11
CA LEU A 237 -13.04 -0.37 -10.11
C LEU A 237 -13.07 -1.16 -8.79
N GLN A 238 -11.92 -1.60 -8.28
CA GLN A 238 -11.85 -2.27 -6.98
C GLN A 238 -12.30 -1.35 -5.85
N ILE A 239 -11.80 -0.11 -5.79
CA ILE A 239 -12.17 0.87 -4.75
C ILE A 239 -13.69 1.08 -4.78
N LEU A 240 -14.26 1.38 -5.94
CA LEU A 240 -15.71 1.59 -6.09
C LEU A 240 -16.52 0.35 -5.68
N LEU A 241 -16.09 -0.84 -6.07
CA LEU A 241 -16.75 -2.09 -5.72
C LEU A 241 -16.72 -2.34 -4.21
N MET A 242 -15.56 -2.16 -3.60
CA MET A 242 -15.40 -2.36 -2.15
C MET A 242 -16.17 -1.33 -1.34
N ASP A 243 -16.14 -0.06 -1.78
CA ASP A 243 -16.93 1.02 -1.17
C ASP A 243 -18.44 0.73 -1.28
N ALA A 244 -18.91 0.35 -2.45
CA ALA A 244 -20.32 0.01 -2.66
C ALA A 244 -20.77 -1.19 -1.81
N LEU A 245 -19.96 -2.26 -1.80
CA LEU A 245 -20.22 -3.45 -1.00
C LEU A 245 -20.26 -3.12 0.49
N ARG A 246 -19.28 -2.40 0.98
CA ARG A 246 -19.19 -2.04 2.39
C ARG A 246 -20.31 -1.07 2.79
N LEU A 247 -20.62 -0.07 1.96
CA LEU A 247 -21.72 0.85 2.20
C LEU A 247 -23.08 0.13 2.22
N ALA A 248 -23.28 -0.85 1.33
CA ALA A 248 -24.48 -1.67 1.32
C ALA A 248 -24.62 -2.53 2.60
N LEU A 249 -23.51 -3.00 3.16
CA LEU A 249 -23.50 -3.81 4.39
C LEU A 249 -23.61 -2.97 5.67
N THR A 250 -23.02 -1.77 5.70
CA THR A 250 -22.93 -0.96 6.93
C THR A 250 -23.90 0.22 6.96
N GLY A 251 -24.43 0.65 5.81
CA GLY A 251 -25.29 1.82 5.67
C GLY A 251 -24.59 3.16 5.91
N THR A 252 -23.28 3.18 6.14
CA THR A 252 -22.54 4.38 6.51
C THR A 252 -21.11 4.39 5.97
N TRP A 253 -20.56 5.58 5.76
CA TRP A 253 -19.15 5.79 5.43
C TRP A 253 -18.23 5.83 6.68
N ALA A 254 -18.76 5.66 7.87
CA ALA A 254 -17.96 5.59 9.08
C ALA A 254 -17.11 4.30 9.12
N GLY A 255 -16.07 4.29 9.96
CA GLY A 255 -15.34 3.08 10.30
C GLY A 255 -16.20 2.08 11.07
N PHE A 256 -15.69 0.88 11.29
CA PHE A 256 -16.33 -0.06 12.22
C PHE A 256 -16.20 0.47 13.65
N THR A 257 -17.32 0.49 14.37
CA THR A 257 -17.35 0.71 15.82
C THR A 257 -17.16 -0.61 16.55
N LEU A 258 -16.40 -0.59 17.65
CA LEU A 258 -16.24 -1.72 18.56
C LEU A 258 -17.35 -1.73 19.60
#